data_2356e1a55eda2b139d5e1393787684ff
#
_entry.id   2356e1a55eda2b139d5e1393787684ff
#
_cell.length_a   1.000
_cell.length_b   1.000
_cell.length_c   1.000
_cell.angle_alpha   90.00
_cell.angle_beta   90.00
_cell.angle_gamma   90.00
#
_symmetry.space_group_name_H-M   'P 1'
#
loop_
_entity.id
_entity.type
_entity.pdbx_description
1 polymer ?
#
loop_
_entity_poly.entity_id
_entity_poly.type
_entity_poly.pdbx_seq_one_letter_code
_entity_poly.pdbx_strand_id
1 'polypeptide(L)'
;MTLMPASEFAQTSIAAPGIIGVDWEERVDYSRLRDYRLSRARQALEASDLGALLVFESSNIRYLTATHIGTWGYNKTERWALLTRTGEPWIWDFGSAAKNHRMYSPWLKPEQSNGGNNGLQGAISPTSGLPQGTAREIAAILKEEGVAGMPLGVDVVEMPMLRELEAAGIDVRDGQQVMLDARQIKNQDEIL
;
A
#
# COMPACT_ATOMS: atom_id res chain seq x y z
N MET A 1 -15.68 -14.12 30.88
CA MET A 1 -15.51 -14.71 29.55
C MET A 1 -14.14 -14.27 29.06
N THR A 2 -13.14 -15.10 29.23
CA THR A 2 -11.74 -14.78 28.89
C THR A 2 -11.60 -15.01 27.39
N LEU A 3 -11.30 -13.95 26.66
CA LEU A 3 -10.98 -14.06 25.21
C LEU A 3 -9.69 -14.86 25.07
N MET A 4 -9.73 -15.92 24.28
CA MET A 4 -8.55 -16.70 23.94
C MET A 4 -7.56 -15.85 23.14
N PRO A 5 -6.25 -15.97 23.39
CA PRO A 5 -5.26 -15.21 22.61
C PRO A 5 -5.25 -15.67 21.16
N ALA A 6 -5.10 -14.72 20.22
CA ALA A 6 -5.13 -14.98 18.78
C ALA A 6 -4.11 -16.03 18.29
N SER A 7 -3.08 -16.33 19.09
CA SER A 7 -2.10 -17.39 18.80
C SER A 7 -2.65 -18.80 18.92
N GLU A 8 -3.75 -19.02 19.63
CA GLU A 8 -4.36 -20.34 19.76
C GLU A 8 -5.24 -20.69 18.54
N PHE A 9 -5.71 -19.70 17.79
CA PHE A 9 -6.42 -19.93 16.54
C PHE A 9 -5.52 -20.32 15.36
N ALA A 10 -4.21 -20.11 15.49
CA ALA A 10 -3.24 -20.40 14.44
C ALA A 10 -2.78 -21.88 14.39
N GLN A 11 -3.25 -22.74 15.29
CA GLN A 11 -2.71 -24.10 15.45
C GLN A 11 -3.59 -25.23 14.90
N THR A 12 -4.72 -24.97 14.30
CA THR A 12 -5.54 -26.05 13.75
C THR A 12 -5.32 -26.26 12.25
N SER A 13 -4.13 -26.64 11.84
CA SER A 13 -3.99 -27.34 10.57
C SER A 13 -4.32 -28.82 10.76
N ILE A 14 -5.56 -29.14 11.04
CA ILE A 14 -6.04 -30.51 10.82
C ILE A 14 -6.06 -30.69 9.32
N ALA A 15 -5.23 -31.61 8.80
CA ALA A 15 -5.30 -32.04 7.43
C ALA A 15 -6.69 -32.65 7.18
N ALA A 16 -7.64 -31.82 6.78
CA ALA A 16 -8.98 -32.31 6.46
C ALA A 16 -8.89 -33.01 5.11
N PRO A 17 -9.33 -34.27 5.02
CA PRO A 17 -9.47 -34.96 3.74
C PRO A 17 -10.65 -34.33 2.99
N GLY A 18 -10.40 -33.47 2.05
CA GLY A 18 -11.39 -32.83 1.20
C GLY A 18 -11.43 -31.29 1.35
N ILE A 19 -11.62 -30.64 0.22
CA ILE A 19 -11.62 -29.16 0.11
C ILE A 19 -12.98 -28.58 0.53
N ILE A 20 -14.02 -29.40 0.62
CA ILE A 20 -15.39 -28.98 0.92
C ILE A 20 -15.59 -28.97 2.43
N GLY A 21 -15.80 -27.81 3.02
CA GLY A 21 -16.16 -27.61 4.42
C GLY A 21 -15.05 -27.13 5.35
N VAL A 22 -13.91 -26.67 4.82
CA VAL A 22 -12.88 -26.01 5.62
C VAL A 22 -12.83 -24.54 5.24
N ASP A 23 -12.95 -23.67 6.22
CA ASP A 23 -12.74 -22.24 6.03
C ASP A 23 -11.30 -22.02 5.51
N TRP A 24 -11.21 -21.65 4.25
CA TRP A 24 -9.92 -21.41 3.60
C TRP A 24 -9.15 -20.28 4.32
N GLU A 25 -9.85 -19.37 4.97
CA GLU A 25 -9.30 -18.27 5.74
C GLU A 25 -8.47 -18.73 6.93
N GLU A 26 -8.81 -19.88 7.55
CA GLU A 26 -8.04 -20.47 8.63
C GLU A 26 -6.69 -21.04 8.19
N ARG A 27 -6.49 -21.23 6.87
CA ARG A 27 -5.24 -21.76 6.30
C ARG A 27 -4.22 -20.67 5.97
N VAL A 28 -4.66 -19.43 5.89
CA VAL A 28 -3.81 -18.29 5.51
C VAL A 28 -3.12 -17.74 6.76
N ASP A 29 -1.80 -17.79 6.78
CA ASP A 29 -1.02 -17.04 7.75
C ASP A 29 -0.85 -15.60 7.27
N TYR A 30 -1.70 -14.72 7.75
CA TYR A 30 -1.70 -13.32 7.34
C TYR A 30 -0.43 -12.55 7.74
N SER A 31 0.29 -12.94 8.78
CA SER A 31 1.57 -12.33 9.14
C SER A 31 2.65 -12.71 8.13
N ARG A 32 2.80 -13.99 7.84
CA ARG A 32 3.71 -14.49 6.81
C ARG A 32 3.37 -13.91 5.44
N LEU A 33 2.09 -13.80 5.11
CA LEU A 33 1.63 -13.21 3.84
C LEU A 33 2.05 -11.74 3.70
N ARG A 34 1.90 -10.93 4.77
CA ARG A 34 2.33 -9.53 4.78
C ARG A 34 3.83 -9.41 4.60
N ASP A 35 4.59 -10.15 5.39
CA ASP A 35 6.06 -10.14 5.36
C ASP A 35 6.58 -10.56 3.99
N TYR A 36 5.99 -11.59 3.42
CA TYR A 36 6.34 -12.06 2.08
C TYR A 36 6.09 -10.97 1.03
N ARG A 37 4.91 -10.37 1.00
CA ARG A 37 4.54 -9.35 0.03
C ARG A 37 5.43 -8.13 0.11
N LEU A 38 5.66 -7.64 1.31
CA LEU A 38 6.51 -6.48 1.52
C LEU A 38 7.97 -6.78 1.14
N SER A 39 8.47 -7.96 1.48
CA SER A 39 9.81 -8.41 1.08
C SER A 39 9.94 -8.49 -0.45
N ARG A 40 8.93 -9.02 -1.16
CA ARG A 40 8.93 -9.07 -2.63
C ARG A 40 8.92 -7.68 -3.25
N ALA A 41 8.12 -6.76 -2.71
CA ALA A 41 8.08 -5.38 -3.19
C ALA A 41 9.43 -4.67 -2.99
N ARG A 42 10.06 -4.85 -1.83
CA ARG A 42 11.40 -4.31 -1.55
C ARG A 42 12.46 -4.88 -2.49
N GLN A 43 12.47 -6.19 -2.70
CA GLN A 43 13.41 -6.83 -3.64
C GLN A 43 13.25 -6.31 -5.07
N ALA A 44 12.01 -6.15 -5.54
CA ALA A 44 11.76 -5.61 -6.87
C ALA A 44 12.17 -4.13 -6.98
N LEU A 45 11.91 -3.34 -5.94
CA LEU A 45 12.33 -1.94 -5.87
C LEU A 45 13.86 -1.82 -5.83
N GLU A 46 14.56 -2.64 -5.05
CA GLU A 46 16.02 -2.68 -5.00
C GLU A 46 16.66 -3.08 -6.33
N ALA A 47 16.02 -3.98 -7.07
CA ALA A 47 16.49 -4.42 -8.39
C ALA A 47 16.24 -3.36 -9.49
N SER A 48 15.44 -2.34 -9.22
CA SER A 48 15.14 -1.24 -10.15
C SER A 48 16.08 -0.05 -9.94
N ASP A 49 15.93 1.00 -10.74
CA ASP A 49 16.59 2.30 -10.57
C ASP A 49 15.74 3.29 -9.74
N LEU A 50 14.56 2.87 -9.26
CA LEU A 50 13.64 3.72 -8.52
C LEU A 50 14.06 3.87 -7.05
N GLY A 51 13.84 5.06 -6.48
CA GLY A 51 14.03 5.34 -5.05
C GLY A 51 12.83 4.98 -4.19
N ALA A 52 11.64 5.01 -4.79
CA ALA A 52 10.38 4.73 -4.12
C ALA A 52 9.30 4.30 -5.12
N LEU A 53 8.23 3.71 -4.59
CA LEU A 53 7.00 3.38 -5.31
C LEU A 53 5.84 4.16 -4.69
N LEU A 54 5.13 4.94 -5.49
CA LEU A 54 3.87 5.59 -5.15
C LEU A 54 2.75 4.90 -5.93
N VAL A 55 1.86 4.20 -5.23
CA VAL A 55 0.85 3.36 -5.86
C VAL A 55 -0.56 3.83 -5.55
N PHE A 56 -1.39 3.91 -6.59
CA PHE A 56 -2.80 4.31 -6.54
C PHE A 56 -3.74 3.15 -6.90
N GLU A 57 -3.22 2.08 -7.49
CA GLU A 57 -4.02 0.89 -7.79
C GLU A 57 -4.32 0.11 -6.51
N SER A 58 -5.61 -0.18 -6.26
CA SER A 58 -6.08 -0.78 -5.00
C SER A 58 -5.41 -2.11 -4.67
N SER A 59 -5.13 -2.93 -5.67
CA SER A 59 -4.43 -4.21 -5.48
C SER A 59 -2.95 -4.01 -5.11
N ASN A 60 -2.29 -2.99 -5.65
CA ASN A 60 -0.92 -2.63 -5.27
C ASN A 60 -0.86 -2.03 -3.86
N ILE A 61 -1.80 -1.14 -3.52
CA ILE A 61 -1.93 -0.62 -2.15
C ILE A 61 -2.11 -1.77 -1.16
N ARG A 62 -3.06 -2.70 -1.43
CA ARG A 62 -3.28 -3.87 -0.60
C ARG A 62 -2.03 -4.75 -0.49
N TYR A 63 -1.27 -4.89 -1.56
CA TYR A 63 -0.05 -5.68 -1.58
C TYR A 63 1.02 -5.10 -0.64
N LEU A 64 1.22 -3.78 -0.67
CA LEU A 64 2.22 -3.09 0.15
C LEU A 64 1.81 -2.95 1.61
N THR A 65 0.54 -2.66 1.87
CA THR A 65 0.06 -2.23 3.19
C THR A 65 -0.78 -3.28 3.92
N ALA A 66 -1.21 -4.34 3.23
CA ALA A 66 -2.17 -5.35 3.70
C ALA A 66 -3.49 -4.75 4.21
N THR A 67 -3.89 -3.58 3.69
CA THR A 67 -5.14 -2.91 4.03
C THR A 67 -6.17 -3.04 2.90
N HIS A 68 -7.45 -3.12 3.26
CA HIS A 68 -8.56 -3.19 2.30
C HIS A 68 -9.75 -2.40 2.82
N ILE A 69 -10.38 -1.63 1.94
CA ILE A 69 -11.56 -0.79 2.27
C ILE A 69 -12.70 -0.97 1.25
N GLY A 70 -12.88 -2.14 0.70
CA GLY A 70 -13.99 -2.45 -0.20
C GLY A 70 -14.03 -1.56 -1.46
N THR A 71 -15.23 -1.17 -1.87
CA THR A 71 -15.47 -0.44 -3.14
C THR A 71 -14.88 0.97 -3.19
N TRP A 72 -14.64 1.62 -2.05
CA TRP A 72 -14.01 2.95 -1.97
C TRP A 72 -12.56 2.94 -2.48
N GLY A 73 -11.92 1.78 -2.55
CA GLY A 73 -10.57 1.63 -3.07
C GLY A 73 -10.35 2.02 -4.53
N TYR A 74 -11.42 2.27 -5.28
CA TYR A 74 -11.32 2.69 -6.68
C TYR A 74 -11.05 4.19 -6.87
N ASN A 75 -11.27 4.99 -5.83
CA ASN A 75 -11.03 6.43 -5.92
C ASN A 75 -9.54 6.77 -5.74
N LYS A 76 -8.87 7.09 -6.84
CA LYS A 76 -7.44 7.38 -6.87
C LYS A 76 -7.05 8.68 -6.14
N THR A 77 -7.99 9.57 -5.91
CA THR A 77 -7.74 10.85 -5.22
C THR A 77 -7.79 10.72 -3.70
N GLU A 78 -8.41 9.66 -3.19
CA GLU A 78 -8.61 9.46 -1.75
C GLU A 78 -7.63 8.47 -1.14
N ARG A 79 -7.07 7.57 -1.94
CA ARG A 79 -6.26 6.47 -1.45
C ARG A 79 -5.02 6.21 -2.28
N TRP A 80 -3.87 6.19 -1.62
CA TRP A 80 -2.57 5.80 -2.19
C TRP A 80 -1.62 5.28 -1.12
N ALA A 81 -0.55 4.64 -1.54
CA ALA A 81 0.52 4.20 -0.64
C ALA A 81 1.89 4.54 -1.23
N LEU A 82 2.85 4.77 -0.35
CA LEU A 82 4.24 5.03 -0.69
C LEU A 82 5.13 4.01 0.01
N LEU A 83 6.05 3.40 -0.74
CA LEU A 83 7.12 2.56 -0.21
C LEU A 83 8.46 3.12 -0.70
N THR A 84 9.32 3.54 0.20
CA THR A 84 10.70 3.92 -0.10
C THR A 84 11.63 2.71 0.04
N ARG A 85 12.84 2.79 -0.52
CA ARG A 85 13.85 1.73 -0.39
C ARG A 85 14.22 1.44 1.06
N THR A 86 14.20 2.44 1.91
CA THR A 86 14.72 2.44 3.28
C THR A 86 13.62 2.38 4.33
N GLY A 87 12.42 2.86 3.99
CA GLY A 87 11.32 3.04 4.92
C GLY A 87 10.31 1.89 4.98
N GLU A 88 9.37 2.06 5.90
CA GLU A 88 8.16 1.25 5.98
C GLU A 88 7.05 1.86 5.11
N PRO A 89 6.02 1.08 4.71
CA PRO A 89 4.97 1.59 3.85
C PRO A 89 4.12 2.66 4.52
N TRP A 90 3.88 3.73 3.80
CA TRP A 90 2.95 4.79 4.14
C TRP A 90 1.62 4.55 3.44
N ILE A 91 0.51 4.92 4.08
CA ILE A 91 -0.82 4.89 3.48
C ILE A 91 -1.55 6.20 3.74
N TRP A 92 -2.22 6.70 2.72
CA TRP A 92 -3.24 7.73 2.81
C TRP A 92 -4.57 7.14 2.40
N ASP A 93 -5.58 7.43 3.19
CA ASP A 93 -6.92 6.93 2.98
C ASP A 93 -7.95 7.97 3.42
N PHE A 94 -9.20 7.87 3.01
CA PHE A 94 -10.19 8.84 3.48
C PHE A 94 -10.26 8.82 5.02
N GLY A 95 -10.59 9.98 5.63
CA GLY A 95 -10.35 10.26 7.05
C GLY A 95 -10.76 9.19 8.07
N SER A 96 -11.94 8.56 7.92
CA SER A 96 -12.39 7.50 8.82
C SER A 96 -11.61 6.20 8.62
N ALA A 97 -11.19 5.87 7.40
CA ALA A 97 -10.39 4.69 7.12
C ALA A 97 -8.95 4.83 7.65
N ALA A 98 -8.36 6.02 7.55
CA ALA A 98 -7.05 6.29 8.16
C ALA A 98 -7.07 6.03 9.67
N LYS A 99 -8.12 6.47 10.37
CA LYS A 99 -8.32 6.17 11.79
C LYS A 99 -8.50 4.67 12.04
N ASN A 100 -9.26 3.98 11.18
CA ASN A 100 -9.45 2.53 11.28
C ASN A 100 -8.12 1.79 11.15
N HIS A 101 -7.26 2.17 10.18
CA HIS A 101 -5.95 1.55 10.03
C HIS A 101 -5.08 1.69 11.28
N ARG A 102 -5.07 2.86 11.92
CA ARG A 102 -4.34 3.06 13.18
C ARG A 102 -4.82 2.15 14.31
N MET A 103 -6.11 1.78 14.30
CA MET A 103 -6.70 0.93 15.34
C MET A 103 -6.57 -0.57 15.05
N TYR A 104 -6.70 -0.97 13.79
CA TYR A 104 -6.87 -2.37 13.40
C TYR A 104 -5.78 -2.93 12.48
N SER A 105 -4.78 -2.11 12.12
CA SER A 105 -3.63 -2.54 11.33
C SER A 105 -2.32 -2.32 12.10
N PRO A 106 -2.06 -3.10 13.17
CA PRO A 106 -0.93 -2.87 14.08
C PRO A 106 0.45 -3.07 13.43
N TRP A 107 0.51 -3.60 12.22
CA TRP A 107 1.72 -3.70 11.40
C TRP A 107 2.09 -2.39 10.67
N LEU A 108 1.18 -1.41 10.64
CA LEU A 108 1.44 -0.05 10.15
C LEU A 108 1.69 0.86 11.35
N LYS A 109 2.74 1.66 11.28
CA LYS A 109 2.99 2.66 12.31
C LYS A 109 1.92 3.75 12.25
N PRO A 110 1.44 4.27 13.39
CA PRO A 110 0.40 5.30 13.42
C PRO A 110 0.72 6.55 12.59
N GLU A 111 1.97 6.98 12.58
CA GLU A 111 2.46 8.13 11.81
C GLU A 111 2.46 7.91 10.29
N GLN A 112 2.44 6.65 9.85
CA GLN A 112 2.40 6.25 8.45
C GLN A 112 0.98 6.03 7.91
N SER A 113 -0.04 6.21 8.76
CA SER A 113 -1.45 6.07 8.38
C SER A 113 -2.15 7.42 8.41
N ASN A 114 -2.27 8.07 7.26
CA ASN A 114 -2.67 9.46 7.11
C ASN A 114 -4.01 9.61 6.37
N GLY A 115 -4.64 10.76 6.53
CA GLY A 115 -5.83 11.13 5.76
C GLY A 115 -5.43 11.50 4.33
N GLY A 116 -6.08 10.87 3.35
CA GLY A 116 -5.97 11.27 1.95
C GLY A 116 -6.85 12.48 1.63
N ASN A 117 -6.88 12.86 0.38
CA ASN A 117 -7.73 13.97 -0.09
C ASN A 117 -9.20 13.54 -0.04
N ASN A 118 -10.05 14.39 0.51
CA ASN A 118 -11.48 14.16 0.53
C ASN A 118 -12.12 14.66 -0.78
N GLY A 119 -12.77 13.77 -1.49
CA GLY A 119 -13.51 14.09 -2.71
C GLY A 119 -13.64 12.90 -3.65
N LEU A 120 -14.72 12.85 -4.40
CA LEU A 120 -14.92 11.83 -5.41
C LEU A 120 -14.02 12.09 -6.62
N GLN A 121 -13.61 11.04 -7.28
CA GLN A 121 -12.85 11.11 -8.54
C GLN A 121 -13.56 12.05 -9.53
N GLY A 122 -12.80 13.02 -10.06
CA GLY A 122 -13.32 14.07 -10.92
C GLY A 122 -14.01 15.25 -10.21
N ALA A 123 -14.22 15.16 -8.88
CA ALA A 123 -14.80 16.26 -8.10
C ALA A 123 -13.75 17.19 -7.48
N ILE A 124 -12.51 16.73 -7.35
CA ILE A 124 -11.42 17.57 -6.86
C ILE A 124 -10.89 18.43 -8.02
N SER A 125 -11.06 19.76 -7.88
CA SER A 125 -10.49 20.68 -8.87
C SER A 125 -8.95 20.60 -8.83
N PRO A 126 -8.25 20.60 -9.99
CA PRO A 126 -6.81 20.73 -10.05
C PRO A 126 -6.27 21.99 -9.35
N THR A 127 -7.10 23.01 -9.24
CA THR A 127 -6.75 24.30 -8.59
C THR A 127 -7.13 24.36 -7.11
N SER A 128 -7.59 23.24 -6.52
CA SER A 128 -8.00 23.19 -5.10
C SER A 128 -6.83 23.31 -4.12
N GLY A 129 -5.60 23.11 -4.58
CA GLY A 129 -4.41 23.04 -3.74
C GLY A 129 -4.17 21.65 -3.11
N LEU A 130 -5.11 20.71 -3.23
CA LEU A 130 -4.97 19.37 -2.67
C LEU A 130 -3.87 18.54 -3.38
N PRO A 131 -3.84 18.45 -4.72
CA PRO A 131 -2.75 17.74 -5.40
C PRO A 131 -1.38 18.35 -5.09
N GLN A 132 -1.29 19.67 -5.03
CA GLN A 132 -0.07 20.39 -4.67
C GLN A 132 0.39 20.07 -3.23
N GLY A 133 -0.56 19.99 -2.30
CA GLY A 133 -0.31 19.60 -0.91
C GLY A 133 0.26 18.19 -0.82
N THR A 134 -0.38 17.25 -1.50
CA THR A 134 0.07 15.84 -1.57
C THR A 134 1.47 15.72 -2.18
N ALA A 135 1.73 16.40 -3.31
CA ALA A 135 3.03 16.35 -3.96
C ALA A 135 4.16 16.87 -3.05
N ARG A 136 3.90 17.97 -2.31
CA ARG A 136 4.87 18.52 -1.34
C ARG A 136 5.12 17.55 -0.17
N GLU A 137 4.07 16.91 0.35
CA GLU A 137 4.19 15.93 1.42
C GLU A 137 5.04 14.73 0.97
N ILE A 138 4.77 14.19 -0.21
CA ILE A 138 5.56 13.09 -0.80
C ILE A 138 7.01 13.53 -0.99
N ALA A 139 7.28 14.71 -1.55
CA ALA A 139 8.63 15.21 -1.72
C ALA A 139 9.39 15.36 -0.39
N ALA A 140 8.70 15.76 0.68
CA ALA A 140 9.29 15.86 2.01
C ALA A 140 9.67 14.48 2.56
N ILE A 141 8.81 13.47 2.41
CA ILE A 141 9.10 12.09 2.83
C ILE A 141 10.27 11.51 2.04
N LEU A 142 10.30 11.68 0.70
CA LEU A 142 11.42 11.21 -0.13
C LEU A 142 12.76 11.84 0.31
N LYS A 143 12.73 13.10 0.73
CA LYS A 143 13.91 13.80 1.26
C LYS A 143 14.33 13.25 2.62
N GLU A 144 13.39 13.06 3.53
CA GLU A 144 13.63 12.52 4.87
C GLU A 144 14.19 11.10 4.81
N GLU A 145 13.66 10.28 3.91
CA GLU A 145 14.11 8.90 3.66
C GLU A 145 15.40 8.80 2.82
N GLY A 146 15.95 9.95 2.38
CA GLY A 146 17.23 10.01 1.66
C GLY A 146 17.18 9.54 0.20
N VAL A 147 16.00 9.46 -0.41
CA VAL A 147 15.80 8.97 -1.78
C VAL A 147 15.34 10.05 -2.76
N ALA A 148 15.32 11.33 -2.36
CA ALA A 148 14.85 12.44 -3.20
C ALA A 148 15.68 12.65 -4.50
N GLY A 149 16.89 12.12 -4.59
CA GLY A 149 17.72 12.16 -5.80
C GLY A 149 17.48 11.01 -6.77
N MET A 150 16.57 10.11 -6.45
CA MET A 150 16.22 8.94 -7.27
C MET A 150 14.82 9.10 -7.86
N PRO A 151 14.52 8.44 -9.00
CA PRO A 151 13.18 8.49 -9.57
C PRO A 151 12.11 7.88 -8.64
N LEU A 152 10.89 8.43 -8.73
CA LEU A 152 9.69 7.89 -8.11
C LEU A 152 8.91 7.05 -9.12
N GLY A 153 8.75 5.76 -8.85
CA GLY A 153 7.91 4.89 -9.65
C GLY A 153 6.44 5.06 -9.31
N VAL A 154 5.60 5.28 -10.30
CA VAL A 154 4.14 5.42 -10.12
C VAL A 154 3.41 4.39 -10.97
N ASP A 155 2.41 3.70 -10.41
CA ASP A 155 1.66 2.67 -11.14
C ASP A 155 0.57 3.27 -12.04
N VAL A 156 -0.41 3.93 -11.45
CA VAL A 156 -1.52 4.59 -12.15
C VAL A 156 -1.80 5.91 -11.44
N VAL A 157 -1.76 7.00 -12.17
CA VAL A 157 -1.96 8.33 -11.56
C VAL A 157 -2.84 9.20 -12.45
N GLU A 158 -3.64 10.04 -11.84
CA GLU A 158 -4.39 11.06 -12.55
C GLU A 158 -3.48 12.21 -13.01
N MET A 159 -3.76 12.74 -14.21
CA MET A 159 -2.95 13.80 -14.82
C MET A 159 -2.68 15.01 -13.92
N PRO A 160 -3.64 15.52 -13.12
CA PRO A 160 -3.38 16.63 -12.21
C PRO A 160 -2.33 16.29 -11.15
N MET A 161 -2.41 15.10 -10.54
CA MET A 161 -1.44 14.64 -9.55
C MET A 161 -0.06 14.43 -10.17
N LEU A 162 0.03 13.83 -11.35
CA LEU A 162 1.30 13.63 -12.06
C LEU A 162 2.02 14.98 -12.27
N ARG A 163 1.28 15.97 -12.77
CA ARG A 163 1.86 17.31 -13.01
C ARG A 163 2.36 17.99 -11.74
N GLU A 164 1.67 17.80 -10.63
CA GLU A 164 2.09 18.39 -9.35
C GLU A 164 3.30 17.67 -8.74
N LEU A 165 3.42 16.35 -8.93
CA LEU A 165 4.64 15.61 -8.58
C LEU A 165 5.84 16.11 -9.38
N GLU A 166 5.69 16.27 -10.69
CA GLU A 166 6.73 16.82 -11.57
C GLU A 166 7.08 18.28 -11.21
N ALA A 167 6.06 19.11 -10.92
CA ALA A 167 6.25 20.50 -10.48
C ALA A 167 6.95 20.60 -9.13
N ALA A 168 6.81 19.60 -8.27
CA ALA A 168 7.55 19.49 -7.00
C ALA A 168 9.01 19.05 -7.20
N GLY A 169 9.46 18.85 -8.44
CA GLY A 169 10.83 18.45 -8.79
C GLY A 169 11.11 16.96 -8.70
N ILE A 170 10.07 16.13 -8.65
CA ILE A 170 10.21 14.68 -8.58
C ILE A 170 10.33 14.10 -10.01
N ASP A 171 11.37 13.29 -10.26
CA ASP A 171 11.50 12.52 -11.50
C ASP A 171 10.53 11.33 -11.43
N VAL A 172 9.37 11.44 -12.10
CA VAL A 172 8.33 10.42 -12.10
C VAL A 172 8.54 9.45 -13.26
N ARG A 173 8.54 8.16 -12.95
CA ARG A 173 8.67 7.06 -13.93
C ARG A 173 7.61 5.98 -13.74
N ASP A 174 7.53 5.06 -14.69
CA ASP A 174 6.66 3.88 -14.56
C ASP A 174 7.13 2.99 -13.41
N GLY A 175 6.26 2.77 -12.43
CA GLY A 175 6.43 1.85 -11.32
C GLY A 175 5.59 0.58 -11.44
N GLN A 176 4.72 0.50 -12.46
CA GLN A 176 3.80 -0.62 -12.63
C GLN A 176 4.57 -1.92 -12.89
N GLN A 177 5.64 -1.88 -13.69
CA GLN A 177 6.44 -3.08 -13.97
C GLN A 177 7.08 -3.62 -12.68
N VAL A 178 7.60 -2.76 -11.81
CA VAL A 178 8.18 -3.17 -10.53
C VAL A 178 7.14 -3.85 -9.63
N MET A 179 5.90 -3.36 -9.62
CA MET A 179 4.81 -4.01 -8.89
C MET A 179 4.39 -5.34 -9.52
N LEU A 180 4.42 -5.48 -10.84
CA LEU A 180 4.17 -6.74 -11.53
C LEU A 180 5.25 -7.77 -11.18
N ASP A 181 6.51 -7.40 -11.20
CA ASP A 181 7.64 -8.27 -10.85
C ASP A 181 7.58 -8.73 -9.38
N ALA A 182 7.18 -7.82 -8.47
CA ALA A 182 6.94 -8.17 -7.07
C ALA A 182 5.85 -9.22 -6.92
N ARG A 183 4.77 -9.10 -7.69
CA ARG A 183 3.56 -9.93 -7.58
C ARG A 183 3.58 -11.21 -8.40
N GLN A 184 4.57 -11.38 -9.27
CA GLN A 184 4.64 -12.49 -10.23
C GLN A 184 4.73 -13.85 -9.52
N ILE A 185 5.60 -13.97 -8.51
CA ILE A 185 5.80 -15.21 -7.78
C ILE A 185 4.88 -15.20 -6.55
N LYS A 186 4.11 -16.28 -6.39
CA LYS A 186 3.16 -16.45 -5.29
C LYS A 186 3.73 -17.37 -4.21
N ASN A 187 3.43 -17.06 -2.95
CA ASN A 187 3.64 -18.01 -1.87
C ASN A 187 2.40 -18.89 -1.63
N GLN A 188 2.51 -19.81 -0.68
CA GLN A 188 1.40 -20.72 -0.36
C GLN A 188 0.13 -19.99 0.11
N ASP A 189 0.25 -18.85 0.81
CA ASP A 189 -0.89 -18.09 1.32
C ASP A 189 -1.59 -17.26 0.23
N GLU A 190 -0.98 -17.11 -0.94
CA GLU A 190 -1.56 -16.42 -2.10
C GLU A 190 -2.20 -17.40 -3.10
N ILE A 191 -1.94 -18.69 -2.96
CA ILE A 191 -2.45 -19.76 -3.85
C ILE A 191 -3.72 -20.39 -3.27
N LEU A 192 -3.89 -20.31 -1.96
CA LEU A 192 -5.08 -20.79 -1.26
C LEU A 192 -6.25 -19.85 -1.49
#